data_36dbf092957db77806df8b4ff5477ff7
#
_entry.id   36dbf092957db77806df8b4ff5477ff7
#
_cell.length_a   1.000
_cell.length_b   1.000
_cell.length_c   1.000
_cell.angle_alpha   90.00
_cell.angle_beta   90.00
_cell.angle_gamma   90.00
#
_symmetry.space_group_name_H-M   'P 1'
#
loop_
_entity.id
_entity.type
_entity.pdbx_description
1 polymer ?
#
loop_
_entity_poly.entity_id
_entity_poly.type
_entity_poly.pdbx_seq_one_letter_code
_entity_poly.pdbx_strand_id
1 'polypeptide(L)' 'MRRGDSMEFSKEELTEARRQIGSTIHKLRATVKTLEGKERPERYKAQITLAVRRIRAFEIADALIVRELERE' A
#
# COMPACT_ATOMS: atom_id res chain seq x y z
N MET A 1 10.15 7.06 -23.17
CA MET A 1 10.06 6.63 -22.82
C MET A 1 9.93 6.32 -22.91
N ARG A 2 10.08 6.14 -23.16
CA ARG A 2 9.99 5.58 -23.17
C ARG A 2 9.96 5.20 -23.06
N ARG A 3 9.98 5.01 -23.47
CA ARG A 3 9.88 4.33 -23.27
C ARG A 3 9.87 3.86 -23.04
N GLY A 4 10.30 4.23 -23.53
CA GLY A 4 10.13 3.51 -23.13
C GLY A 4 10.04 2.83 -22.63
N ASP A 5 10.75 3.10 -22.84
CA ASP A 5 10.53 2.45 -22.52
C ASP A 5 9.78 1.77 -21.95
N SER A 6 9.68 1.66 -22.05
CA SER A 6 8.45 1.20 -21.48
C SER A 6 8.69 0.01 -20.58
N MET A 7 8.29 0.19 -19.32
CA MET A 7 8.37 -0.89 -18.35
C MET A 7 7.07 -1.66 -18.38
N GLU A 8 7.12 -2.83 -18.98
CA GLU A 8 5.96 -3.72 -19.00
C GLU A 8 6.16 -4.81 -17.97
N PHE A 9 5.11 -5.15 -17.27
CA PHE A 9 5.15 -6.13 -16.21
C PHE A 9 4.26 -7.31 -16.57
N SER A 10 4.72 -8.51 -16.23
CA SER A 10 3.91 -9.70 -16.44
C SER A 10 2.77 -9.75 -15.42
N LYS A 11 1.75 -10.55 -15.72
CA LYS A 11 0.66 -10.76 -14.78
C LYS A 11 1.16 -11.33 -13.47
N GLU A 12 2.17 -12.23 -13.55
CA GLU A 12 2.74 -12.82 -12.35
C GLU A 12 3.40 -11.77 -11.47
N GLU A 13 4.13 -10.85 -12.11
CA GLU A 13 4.78 -9.78 -11.35
C GLU A 13 3.76 -8.86 -10.70
N LEU A 14 2.72 -8.51 -11.43
CA LEU A 14 1.68 -7.63 -10.90
C LEU A 14 0.91 -8.29 -9.77
N THR A 15 0.61 -9.58 -9.91
CA THR A 15 -0.09 -10.32 -8.88
C THR A 15 0.74 -10.43 -7.61
N GLU A 16 2.05 -10.68 -7.78
CA GLU A 16 2.95 -10.73 -6.62
C GLU A 16 3.05 -9.37 -5.95
N ALA A 17 3.13 -8.30 -6.75
CA ALA A 17 3.17 -6.95 -6.19
C ALA A 17 1.93 -6.67 -5.34
N ARG A 18 0.76 -7.07 -5.85
CA ARG A 18 -0.48 -6.89 -5.09
C ARG A 18 -0.43 -7.63 -3.76
N ARG A 19 0.11 -8.84 -3.78
CA ARG A 19 0.18 -9.62 -2.55
C ARG A 19 1.09 -8.95 -1.53
N GLN A 20 2.23 -8.45 -1.97
CA GLN A 20 3.15 -7.75 -1.08
C GLN A 20 2.54 -6.46 -0.54
N ILE A 21 1.87 -5.71 -1.40
CA ILE A 21 1.21 -4.47 -0.99
C ILE A 21 0.11 -4.77 0.02
N GLY A 22 -0.69 -5.79 -0.24
CA GLY A 22 -1.75 -6.18 0.70
C GLY A 22 -1.23 -6.55 2.06
N SER A 23 -0.12 -7.30 2.09
CA SER A 23 0.52 -7.67 3.34
C SER A 23 1.01 -6.44 4.08
N THR A 24 1.60 -5.48 3.36
CA THR A 24 2.09 -4.25 3.96
C THR A 24 0.96 -3.41 4.52
N ILE A 25 -0.15 -3.28 3.77
CA ILE A 25 -1.32 -2.56 4.25
C ILE A 25 -1.85 -3.20 5.53
N HIS A 26 -1.93 -4.52 5.53
CA HIS A 26 -2.41 -5.24 6.71
C HIS A 26 -1.56 -4.92 7.93
N LYS A 27 -0.24 -4.94 7.77
CA LYS A 27 0.68 -4.65 8.87
C LYS A 27 0.56 -3.21 9.33
N LEU A 28 0.40 -2.27 8.39
CA LEU A 28 0.25 -0.86 8.74
C LEU A 28 -1.04 -0.62 9.51
N ARG A 29 -2.14 -1.26 9.10
CA ARG A 29 -3.40 -1.13 9.83
C ARG A 29 -3.30 -1.70 11.23
N ALA A 30 -2.60 -2.81 11.39
CA ALA A 30 -2.37 -3.39 12.71
C ALA A 30 -1.58 -2.44 13.58
N THR A 31 -0.56 -1.78 13.00
CA THR A 31 0.23 -0.80 13.73
C THR A 31 -0.62 0.36 14.20
N VAL A 32 -1.48 0.90 13.32
CA VAL A 32 -2.36 2.00 13.68
C VAL A 32 -3.27 1.58 14.84
N LYS A 33 -3.85 0.39 14.73
CA LYS A 33 -4.74 -0.10 15.77
C LYS A 33 -4.02 -0.24 17.10
N THR A 34 -2.79 -0.75 17.07
CA THR A 34 -1.99 -0.88 18.27
C THR A 34 -1.70 0.47 18.91
N LEU A 35 -1.31 1.45 18.09
CA LEU A 35 -0.97 2.78 18.60
C LEU A 35 -2.20 3.49 19.16
N GLU A 36 -3.34 3.33 18.49
CA GLU A 36 -4.58 3.95 18.97
C GLU A 36 -5.07 3.33 20.26
N GLY A 37 -4.69 2.07 20.51
CA GLY A 37 -5.06 1.40 21.75
C GLY A 37 -4.14 1.69 22.93
N LYS A 38 -3.08 2.48 22.72
CA LYS A 38 -2.18 2.85 23.79
C LYS A 38 -2.86 3.76 24.79
N GLU A 39 -2.29 3.83 25.99
CA GLU A 39 -2.85 4.63 27.08
C GLU A 39 -2.90 6.12 26.73
N ARG A 40 -1.94 6.59 25.94
CA ARG A 40 -1.87 7.98 25.51
C ARG A 40 -1.69 8.04 24.00
N PRO A 41 -2.76 7.81 23.24
CA PRO A 41 -2.62 7.75 21.78
C PRO A 41 -2.10 9.05 21.18
N GLU A 42 -2.36 10.19 21.84
CA GLU A 42 -1.91 11.48 21.31
C GLU A 42 -0.39 11.56 21.21
N ARG A 43 0.33 10.74 21.96
CA ARG A 43 1.79 10.70 21.88
C ARG A 43 2.28 10.10 20.57
N TYR A 44 1.42 9.36 19.90
CA TYR A 44 1.78 8.65 18.66
C TYR A 44 1.08 9.23 17.45
N LYS A 45 0.55 10.45 17.58
CA LYS A 45 -0.25 11.05 16.51
C LYS A 45 0.52 11.14 15.20
N ALA A 46 1.79 11.56 15.26
CA ALA A 46 2.59 11.67 14.05
C ALA A 46 2.81 10.31 13.39
N GLN A 47 3.05 9.28 14.20
CA GLN A 47 3.25 7.94 13.68
C GLN A 47 1.97 7.39 13.07
N ILE A 48 0.84 7.63 13.72
CA ILE A 48 -0.46 7.20 13.20
C ILE A 48 -0.74 7.89 11.87
N THR A 49 -0.52 9.21 11.82
CA THR A 49 -0.74 9.97 10.60
C THR A 49 0.12 9.43 9.45
N LEU A 50 1.38 9.16 9.71
CA LEU A 50 2.28 8.64 8.69
C LEU A 50 1.80 7.28 8.19
N ALA A 51 1.40 6.39 9.12
CA ALA A 51 0.92 5.07 8.73
C ALA A 51 -0.35 5.17 7.90
N VAL A 52 -1.27 6.05 8.27
CA VAL A 52 -2.52 6.23 7.51
C VAL A 52 -2.23 6.72 6.10
N ARG A 53 -1.28 7.66 5.97
CA ARG A 53 -0.90 8.16 4.66
C ARG A 53 -0.25 7.08 3.80
N ARG A 54 0.55 6.22 4.40
CA ARG A 54 1.16 5.11 3.68
C ARG A 54 0.11 4.10 3.24
N ILE A 55 -0.85 3.79 4.10
CA ILE A 55 -1.94 2.90 3.74
C ILE A 55 -2.64 3.44 2.50
N ARG A 56 -2.95 4.73 2.50
CA ARG A 56 -3.65 5.33 1.35
C ARG A 56 -2.81 5.25 0.08
N ALA A 57 -1.52 5.52 0.18
CA ALA A 57 -0.62 5.45 -0.97
C ALA A 57 -0.60 4.03 -1.54
N PHE A 58 -0.51 3.03 -0.68
CA PHE A 58 -0.49 1.65 -1.14
C PHE A 58 -1.84 1.20 -1.69
N GLU A 59 -2.94 1.72 -1.14
CA GLU A 59 -4.26 1.42 -1.71
C GLU A 59 -4.37 1.96 -3.13
N ILE A 60 -3.85 3.16 -3.36
CA ILE A 60 -3.86 3.74 -4.70
C ILE A 60 -3.01 2.90 -5.64
N ALA A 61 -1.81 2.51 -5.18
CA ALA A 61 -0.93 1.67 -6.00
C ALA A 61 -1.61 0.35 -6.35
N ASP A 62 -2.28 -0.27 -5.38
CA ASP A 62 -2.96 -1.54 -5.62
C ASP A 62 -4.09 -1.36 -6.64
N ALA A 63 -4.85 -0.27 -6.53
CA ALA A 63 -5.93 0.00 -7.47
C ALA A 63 -5.40 0.15 -8.88
N LEU A 64 -4.25 0.81 -9.04
CA LEU A 64 -3.65 0.97 -10.36
C LEU A 64 -3.18 -0.36 -10.92
N ILE A 65 -2.64 -1.24 -10.07
CA ILE A 65 -2.23 -2.57 -10.50
C ILE A 65 -3.44 -3.38 -10.95
N VAL A 66 -4.54 -3.32 -10.19
CA VAL A 66 -5.76 -4.01 -10.57
C VAL A 66 -6.24 -3.55 -11.93
N ARG A 67 -6.22 -2.23 -12.16
CA ARG A 67 -6.64 -1.69 -13.46
C ARG A 67 -5.75 -2.22 -14.58
N GLU A 68 -4.47 -2.31 -14.33
CA GLU A 68 -3.55 -2.85 -15.33
C GLU A 68 -3.83 -4.31 -15.61
N LEU A 69 -4.12 -5.09 -14.57
CA LEU A 69 -4.46 -6.50 -14.74
C LEU A 69 -5.76 -6.69 -15.52
N GLU A 70 -6.68 -5.75 -15.42
CA GLU A 70 -7.98 -5.84 -16.07
C GLU A 70 -7.98 -5.28 -17.49
N ARG A 71 -6.88 -4.70 -17.93
CA ARG A 71 -6.84 -4.04 -19.23
C ARG A 71 -6.91 -4.98 -20.41
N GLU A 72 -6.76 -6.24 -20.19
CA GLU A 72 -6.91 -7.17 -21.30
C GLU A 72 -8.33 -7.35 -21.71
#